data_55ae3c27b197be72c5ba1b1162ae94c5
#
_entry.id   55ae3c27b197be72c5ba1b1162ae94c5
#
_cell.length_a   1.000
_cell.length_b   1.000
_cell.length_c   1.000
_cell.angle_alpha   90.00
_cell.angle_beta   90.00
_cell.angle_gamma   90.00
#
_symmetry.space_group_name_H-M   'P 1'
#
loop_
_entity.id
_entity.type
_entity.pdbx_description
1 polymer ?
#
loop_
_entity_poly.entity_id
_entity_poly.type
_entity_poly.pdbx_seq_one_letter_code
_entity_poly.pdbx_strand_id
1 'polypeptide(L)'
;PEEEAALREMERVFHSHVDKKEQPDEAFYINAASMMKTLKRQFPERFPRHFQLIAAVDRNWGIGNKGQMLTVIPADQKLFRQETMGKIIVMGYKTFLTFPAQRPLDGRINLILTKKKALSVKGAEICHSVEEALVRIDELKQEKHLTDVDVVIIGGESVYRQFLPFCDTAQITWIDFSYVADTHMVDLEKEGWELVRRSGEQTFFNLCYEFREYRKLEKESL
;
A
#
# COMPACT_ATOMS: atom_id res chain seq x y z
N PRO A 1 -24.17 -3.27 15.05
CA PRO A 1 -25.32 -4.19 14.98
C PRO A 1 -25.31 -5.10 13.76
N GLU A 2 -25.16 -4.58 12.53
CA GLU A 2 -25.13 -5.38 11.29
C GLU A 2 -23.83 -6.20 11.15
N GLU A 3 -22.74 -5.66 11.60
CA GLU A 3 -21.42 -6.25 11.68
C GLU A 3 -21.36 -7.52 12.51
N GLU A 4 -21.90 -7.41 13.70
CA GLU A 4 -21.95 -8.50 14.66
C GLU A 4 -22.89 -9.62 14.19
N ALA A 5 -23.94 -9.25 13.47
CA ALA A 5 -24.85 -10.20 12.84
C ALA A 5 -24.19 -10.99 11.71
N ALA A 6 -23.39 -10.34 10.85
CA ALA A 6 -22.68 -11.00 9.75
C ALA A 6 -21.60 -11.94 10.25
N LEU A 7 -20.84 -11.55 11.30
CA LEU A 7 -19.83 -12.40 11.93
C LEU A 7 -20.46 -13.60 12.64
N ARG A 8 -21.54 -13.39 13.40
CA ARG A 8 -22.28 -14.48 14.06
C ARG A 8 -22.89 -15.45 13.06
N GLU A 9 -23.36 -14.97 11.92
CA GLU A 9 -23.90 -15.83 10.86
C GLU A 9 -22.79 -16.66 10.22
N MET A 10 -21.59 -16.11 9.99
CA MET A 10 -20.41 -16.86 9.55
C MET A 10 -20.01 -17.93 10.55
N GLU A 11 -19.91 -17.58 11.84
CA GLU A 11 -19.59 -18.53 12.90
C GLU A 11 -20.64 -19.65 12.96
N ARG A 12 -21.92 -19.29 12.84
CA ARG A 12 -23.02 -20.25 12.82
C ARG A 12 -22.93 -21.21 11.64
N VAL A 13 -22.67 -20.69 10.43
CA VAL A 13 -22.52 -21.51 9.22
C VAL A 13 -21.31 -22.42 9.32
N PHE A 14 -20.19 -21.90 9.80
CA PHE A 14 -18.95 -22.67 10.01
C PHE A 14 -19.16 -23.80 11.04
N HIS A 15 -19.72 -23.48 12.22
CA HIS A 15 -19.99 -24.47 13.27
C HIS A 15 -21.03 -25.51 12.83
N SER A 16 -22.05 -25.14 12.06
CA SER A 16 -23.07 -26.07 11.58
C SER A 16 -22.49 -27.15 10.65
N HIS A 17 -21.40 -26.86 9.93
CA HIS A 17 -20.70 -27.83 9.08
C HIS A 17 -19.69 -28.67 9.86
N VAL A 18 -18.99 -28.08 10.84
CA VAL A 18 -18.06 -28.80 11.72
C VAL A 18 -18.80 -29.80 12.60
N ASP A 19 -19.96 -29.42 13.15
CA ASP A 19 -20.76 -30.30 14.03
C ASP A 19 -21.40 -31.49 13.30
N LYS A 20 -21.64 -31.37 11.98
CA LYS A 20 -22.26 -32.45 11.18
C LYS A 20 -21.27 -33.51 10.69
N LYS A 21 -19.95 -33.33 10.91
CA LYS A 21 -18.89 -34.20 10.37
C LYS A 21 -18.98 -34.45 8.85
N GLU A 22 -19.71 -33.60 8.14
CA GLU A 22 -19.79 -33.62 6.68
C GLU A 22 -18.60 -32.86 6.11
N GLN A 23 -17.93 -33.42 5.12
CA GLN A 23 -16.91 -32.66 4.39
C GLN A 23 -17.64 -31.53 3.64
N PRO A 24 -17.16 -30.26 3.78
CA PRO A 24 -17.76 -29.14 3.06
C PRO A 24 -17.70 -29.41 1.54
N ASP A 25 -18.83 -29.19 0.86
CA ASP A 25 -18.88 -29.28 -0.59
C ASP A 25 -18.30 -28.05 -1.29
N GLU A 26 -18.15 -28.14 -2.60
CA GLU A 26 -17.63 -27.04 -3.41
C GLU A 26 -18.47 -25.74 -3.27
N ALA A 27 -19.79 -25.87 -3.13
CA ALA A 27 -20.70 -24.75 -2.95
C ALA A 27 -20.46 -24.04 -1.61
N PHE A 28 -20.10 -24.76 -0.55
CA PHE A 28 -19.73 -24.17 0.74
C PHE A 28 -18.47 -23.31 0.61
N TYR A 29 -17.43 -23.81 -0.06
CA TYR A 29 -16.18 -23.06 -0.25
C TYR A 29 -16.38 -21.80 -1.09
N ILE A 30 -17.20 -21.89 -2.14
CA ILE A 30 -17.55 -20.73 -2.98
C ILE A 30 -18.31 -19.69 -2.17
N ASN A 31 -19.29 -20.09 -1.35
CA ASN A 31 -20.06 -19.20 -0.52
C ASN A 31 -19.22 -18.57 0.60
N ALA A 32 -18.36 -19.35 1.25
CA ALA A 32 -17.44 -18.85 2.27
C ALA A 32 -16.45 -17.85 1.70
N ALA A 33 -15.89 -18.11 0.52
CA ALA A 33 -14.98 -17.20 -0.16
C ALA A 33 -15.69 -15.89 -0.56
N SER A 34 -16.92 -15.97 -1.07
CA SER A 34 -17.73 -14.80 -1.43
C SER A 34 -18.08 -13.96 -0.20
N MET A 35 -18.47 -14.58 0.90
CA MET A 35 -18.75 -13.92 2.17
C MET A 35 -17.49 -13.27 2.75
N MET A 36 -16.36 -13.97 2.72
CA MET A 36 -15.07 -13.42 3.16
C MET A 36 -14.66 -12.19 2.33
N LYS A 37 -14.85 -12.23 1.01
CA LYS A 37 -14.61 -11.09 0.11
C LYS A 37 -15.47 -9.90 0.49
N THR A 38 -16.75 -10.14 0.81
CA THR A 38 -17.69 -9.11 1.25
C THR A 38 -17.28 -8.49 2.58
N LEU A 39 -16.89 -9.32 3.56
CA LEU A 39 -16.46 -8.87 4.89
C LEU A 39 -15.15 -8.06 4.80
N LYS A 40 -14.17 -8.52 4.06
CA LYS A 40 -12.91 -7.77 3.82
C LYS A 40 -13.16 -6.41 3.18
N ARG A 41 -14.18 -6.30 2.34
CA ARG A 41 -14.59 -5.05 1.70
C ARG A 41 -15.31 -4.11 2.66
N GLN A 42 -16.21 -4.65 3.51
CA GLN A 42 -17.01 -3.87 4.45
C GLN A 42 -16.22 -3.45 5.70
N PHE A 43 -15.32 -4.31 6.15
CA PHE A 43 -14.58 -4.14 7.42
C PHE A 43 -13.08 -4.37 7.21
N PRO A 44 -12.43 -3.54 6.37
CA PRO A 44 -11.02 -3.73 6.04
C PRO A 44 -10.10 -3.68 7.27
N GLU A 45 -10.49 -2.93 8.32
CA GLU A 45 -9.73 -2.80 9.58
C GLU A 45 -9.66 -4.10 10.40
N ARG A 46 -10.57 -5.04 10.17
CA ARG A 46 -10.56 -6.36 10.84
C ARG A 46 -9.69 -7.40 10.16
N PHE A 47 -9.20 -7.08 8.96
CA PHE A 47 -8.31 -7.94 8.19
C PHE A 47 -6.96 -7.23 8.04
N PRO A 48 -6.06 -7.39 9.02
CA PRO A 48 -4.76 -6.72 8.98
C PRO A 48 -4.03 -7.03 7.68
N ARG A 49 -3.41 -5.99 7.14
CA ARG A 49 -2.58 -6.06 5.95
C ARG A 49 -1.16 -5.67 6.34
N HIS A 50 -0.20 -6.21 5.60
CA HIS A 50 1.22 -5.99 5.83
C HIS A 50 1.87 -5.38 4.59
N PHE A 51 1.26 -4.31 4.06
CA PHE A 51 1.77 -3.62 2.90
C PHE A 51 3.02 -2.82 3.25
N GLN A 52 3.84 -2.62 2.24
CA GLN A 52 5.00 -1.76 2.32
C GLN A 52 4.67 -0.37 1.79
N LEU A 53 5.43 0.60 2.23
CA LEU A 53 5.38 1.96 1.76
C LEU A 53 6.80 2.41 1.43
N ILE A 54 6.99 3.14 0.33
CA ILE A 54 8.28 3.72 -0.05
C ILE A 54 8.12 5.18 -0.44
N ALA A 55 8.98 6.04 0.08
CA ALA A 55 9.00 7.47 -0.23
C ALA A 55 10.37 8.09 -0.06
N ALA A 56 10.65 9.15 -0.81
CA ALA A 56 11.73 10.09 -0.53
C ALA A 56 11.10 11.35 0.08
N VAL A 57 11.57 11.76 1.24
CA VAL A 57 11.04 12.89 2.01
C VAL A 57 12.14 13.83 2.45
N ASP A 58 11.84 15.11 2.55
CA ASP A 58 12.70 16.10 3.19
C ASP A 58 12.52 16.15 4.71
N ARG A 59 13.21 17.07 5.39
CA ARG A 59 13.11 17.26 6.86
C ARG A 59 11.69 17.51 7.37
N ASN A 60 10.80 18.01 6.52
CA ASN A 60 9.41 18.33 6.85
C ASN A 60 8.40 17.32 6.28
N TRP A 61 8.87 16.11 5.91
CA TRP A 61 8.08 15.10 5.23
C TRP A 61 7.49 15.55 3.88
N GLY A 62 8.06 16.60 3.28
CA GLY A 62 7.74 17.03 1.92
C GLY A 62 8.15 15.97 0.90
N ILE A 63 7.31 15.75 -0.11
CA ILE A 63 7.53 14.75 -1.18
C ILE A 63 7.50 15.37 -2.57
N GLY A 64 6.91 16.53 -2.72
CA GLY A 64 6.76 17.17 -4.03
C GLY A 64 6.38 18.63 -3.96
N ASN A 65 6.55 19.30 -5.10
CA ASN A 65 6.12 20.65 -5.34
C ASN A 65 5.65 20.82 -6.79
N LYS A 66 4.47 21.39 -6.98
CA LYS A 66 3.86 21.63 -8.31
C LYS A 66 3.83 20.40 -9.22
N GLY A 67 3.53 19.24 -8.61
CA GLY A 67 3.41 17.98 -9.31
C GLY A 67 4.74 17.31 -9.70
N GLN A 68 5.85 17.76 -9.15
CA GLN A 68 7.18 17.18 -9.35
C GLN A 68 7.80 16.73 -8.04
N MET A 69 8.69 15.75 -8.10
CA MET A 69 9.52 15.36 -6.95
C MET A 69 10.42 16.50 -6.52
N LEU A 70 10.72 16.61 -5.23
CA LEU A 70 11.58 17.67 -4.68
C LEU A 70 13.00 17.62 -5.22
N THR A 71 13.53 16.42 -5.40
CA THR A 71 14.86 16.16 -5.94
C THR A 71 14.93 14.76 -6.54
N VAL A 72 15.96 14.50 -7.29
CA VAL A 72 16.26 13.18 -7.90
C VAL A 72 17.62 12.71 -7.43
N ILE A 73 17.64 11.64 -6.64
CA ILE A 73 18.86 11.01 -6.12
C ILE A 73 19.00 9.64 -6.80
N PRO A 74 20.08 9.39 -7.56
CA PRO A 74 20.24 8.12 -8.29
C PRO A 74 20.21 6.87 -7.41
N ALA A 75 20.74 6.95 -6.18
CA ALA A 75 20.71 5.86 -5.22
C ALA A 75 19.29 5.55 -4.74
N ASP A 76 18.45 6.58 -4.55
CA ASP A 76 17.03 6.44 -4.23
C ASP A 76 16.26 5.76 -5.38
N GLN A 77 16.50 6.19 -6.62
CA GLN A 77 15.87 5.57 -7.79
C GLN A 77 16.26 4.09 -7.93
N LYS A 78 17.53 3.76 -7.63
CA LYS A 78 18.01 2.37 -7.63
C LYS A 78 17.31 1.56 -6.54
N LEU A 79 17.22 2.08 -5.33
CA LEU A 79 16.50 1.44 -4.21
C LEU A 79 15.03 1.23 -4.58
N PHE A 80 14.35 2.27 -5.06
CA PHE A 80 12.96 2.18 -5.51
C PHE A 80 12.77 1.07 -6.55
N ARG A 81 13.64 0.99 -7.54
CA ARG A 81 13.58 -0.08 -8.54
C ARG A 81 13.75 -1.46 -7.92
N GLN A 82 14.71 -1.63 -7.01
CA GLN A 82 14.96 -2.91 -6.33
C GLN A 82 13.78 -3.33 -5.47
N GLU A 83 13.23 -2.41 -4.69
CA GLU A 83 12.12 -2.69 -3.76
C GLU A 83 10.78 -2.92 -4.45
N THR A 84 10.60 -2.46 -5.69
CA THR A 84 9.33 -2.56 -6.40
C THR A 84 9.31 -3.59 -7.53
N MET A 85 10.46 -4.12 -7.96
CA MET A 85 10.52 -5.05 -9.08
C MET A 85 9.76 -6.34 -8.80
N GLY A 86 8.89 -6.75 -9.73
CA GLY A 86 8.04 -7.93 -9.59
C GLY A 86 6.82 -7.75 -8.69
N LYS A 87 6.67 -6.60 -8.05
CA LYS A 87 5.63 -6.32 -7.06
C LYS A 87 4.45 -5.52 -7.62
N ILE A 88 3.37 -5.47 -6.84
CA ILE A 88 2.23 -4.56 -7.07
C ILE A 88 2.61 -3.19 -6.52
N ILE A 89 2.59 -2.16 -7.35
CA ILE A 89 2.78 -0.77 -6.93
C ILE A 89 1.45 -0.02 -6.99
N VAL A 90 1.11 0.65 -5.89
CA VAL A 90 -0.14 1.41 -5.75
C VAL A 90 0.15 2.90 -5.73
N MET A 91 -0.49 3.64 -6.61
CA MET A 91 -0.27 5.07 -6.76
C MET A 91 -1.54 5.84 -7.12
N GLY A 92 -1.51 7.14 -6.88
CA GLY A 92 -2.53 8.04 -7.42
C GLY A 92 -2.24 8.43 -8.87
N TYR A 93 -3.28 8.84 -9.59
CA TYR A 93 -3.15 9.23 -11.00
C TYR A 93 -2.15 10.38 -11.22
N LYS A 94 -2.08 11.37 -10.30
CA LYS A 94 -1.10 12.46 -10.40
C LYS A 94 0.35 11.94 -10.33
N THR A 95 0.61 10.95 -9.47
CA THR A 95 1.92 10.30 -9.38
C THR A 95 2.25 9.54 -10.66
N PHE A 96 1.28 8.80 -11.21
CA PHE A 96 1.44 8.12 -12.50
C PHE A 96 1.83 9.09 -13.63
N LEU A 97 1.27 10.30 -13.67
CA LEU A 97 1.60 11.30 -14.68
C LEU A 97 3.06 11.80 -14.61
N THR A 98 3.76 11.58 -13.49
CA THR A 98 5.18 11.90 -13.35
C THR A 98 6.12 10.85 -13.94
N PHE A 99 5.59 9.68 -14.30
CA PHE A 99 6.42 8.61 -14.86
C PHE A 99 6.90 8.93 -16.28
N PRO A 100 8.06 8.38 -16.68
CA PRO A 100 8.60 8.58 -18.01
C PRO A 100 7.58 8.24 -19.09
N ALA A 101 7.36 9.16 -20.03
CA ALA A 101 6.37 9.06 -21.09
C ALA A 101 4.94 8.74 -20.61
N GLN A 102 4.64 8.97 -19.32
CA GLN A 102 3.35 8.65 -18.69
C GLN A 102 2.92 7.20 -18.97
N ARG A 103 3.85 6.27 -18.78
CA ARG A 103 3.64 4.83 -18.98
C ARG A 103 3.81 4.07 -17.68
N PRO A 104 3.08 2.94 -17.53
CA PRO A 104 3.31 2.02 -16.41
C PRO A 104 4.78 1.59 -16.33
N LEU A 105 5.27 1.41 -15.12
CA LEU A 105 6.64 0.97 -14.89
C LEU A 105 6.77 -0.52 -15.25
N ASP A 106 7.70 -0.82 -16.15
CA ASP A 106 7.97 -2.18 -16.59
C ASP A 106 8.42 -3.10 -15.45
N GLY A 107 7.99 -4.36 -15.50
CA GLY A 107 8.32 -5.37 -14.50
C GLY A 107 7.61 -5.21 -13.15
N ARG A 108 6.59 -4.37 -13.08
CA ARG A 108 5.70 -4.14 -11.92
C ARG A 108 4.26 -4.29 -12.35
N ILE A 109 3.39 -4.63 -11.41
CA ILE A 109 1.94 -4.54 -11.59
C ILE A 109 1.51 -3.16 -11.11
N ASN A 110 1.13 -2.30 -12.05
CA ASN A 110 0.80 -0.91 -11.76
C ASN A 110 -0.69 -0.79 -11.43
N LEU A 111 -1.04 -0.34 -10.22
CA LEU A 111 -2.41 -0.07 -9.79
C LEU A 111 -2.56 1.43 -9.53
N ILE A 112 -3.47 2.06 -10.27
CA ILE A 112 -3.70 3.51 -10.23
C ILE A 112 -5.04 3.78 -9.55
N LEU A 113 -5.01 4.52 -8.44
CA LEU A 113 -6.19 5.01 -7.75
C LEU A 113 -6.61 6.35 -8.34
N THR A 114 -7.86 6.45 -8.81
CA THR A 114 -8.39 7.66 -9.43
C THR A 114 -9.90 7.77 -9.31
N LYS A 115 -10.42 8.98 -9.23
CA LYS A 115 -11.87 9.24 -9.32
C LYS A 115 -12.37 9.38 -10.76
N LYS A 116 -11.49 9.37 -11.76
CA LYS A 116 -11.84 9.49 -13.18
C LYS A 116 -12.38 8.17 -13.71
N LYS A 117 -13.70 8.02 -13.77
CA LYS A 117 -14.37 6.75 -14.17
C LYS A 117 -14.05 6.28 -15.59
N ALA A 118 -13.76 7.19 -16.51
CA ALA A 118 -13.46 6.85 -17.91
C ALA A 118 -11.96 6.66 -18.18
N LEU A 119 -11.10 6.70 -17.13
CA LEU A 119 -9.67 6.50 -17.35
C LEU A 119 -9.37 5.04 -17.67
N SER A 120 -8.62 4.83 -18.74
CA SER A 120 -8.03 3.54 -19.09
C SER A 120 -6.57 3.77 -19.43
N VAL A 121 -5.70 2.93 -18.88
CA VAL A 121 -4.26 2.96 -19.14
C VAL A 121 -3.81 1.54 -19.49
N LYS A 122 -3.32 1.36 -20.70
CA LYS A 122 -2.83 0.05 -21.14
C LYS A 122 -1.67 -0.41 -20.25
N GLY A 123 -1.80 -1.59 -19.66
CA GLY A 123 -0.78 -2.17 -18.78
C GLY A 123 -0.86 -1.71 -17.33
N ALA A 124 -1.96 -1.06 -16.93
CA ALA A 124 -2.22 -0.72 -15.53
C ALA A 124 -3.64 -1.15 -15.13
N GLU A 125 -3.78 -1.48 -13.86
CA GLU A 125 -5.06 -1.69 -13.18
C GLU A 125 -5.60 -0.34 -12.71
N ILE A 126 -6.88 -0.07 -12.95
CA ILE A 126 -7.53 1.18 -12.52
C ILE A 126 -8.54 0.87 -11.44
N CYS A 127 -8.44 1.56 -10.30
CA CYS A 127 -9.38 1.45 -9.18
C CYS A 127 -9.89 2.83 -8.79
N HIS A 128 -11.15 2.90 -8.37
CA HIS A 128 -11.82 4.17 -8.10
C HIS A 128 -12.04 4.45 -6.62
N SER A 129 -11.75 3.47 -5.77
CA SER A 129 -11.77 3.58 -4.31
C SER A 129 -10.71 2.69 -3.67
N VAL A 130 -10.44 2.92 -2.38
CA VAL A 130 -9.53 2.06 -1.59
C VAL A 130 -10.08 0.64 -1.51
N GLU A 131 -11.39 0.49 -1.28
CA GLU A 131 -12.06 -0.80 -1.18
C GLU A 131 -11.93 -1.60 -2.47
N GLU A 132 -12.15 -0.96 -3.62
CA GLU A 132 -11.94 -1.57 -4.93
C GLU A 132 -10.48 -1.99 -5.13
N ALA A 133 -9.53 -1.13 -4.75
CA ALA A 133 -8.11 -1.43 -4.83
C ALA A 133 -7.72 -2.62 -3.94
N LEU A 134 -8.21 -2.70 -2.71
CA LEU A 134 -7.94 -3.83 -1.81
C LEU A 134 -8.45 -5.15 -2.37
N VAL A 135 -9.65 -5.16 -2.94
CA VAL A 135 -10.22 -6.34 -3.61
C VAL A 135 -9.35 -6.74 -4.80
N ARG A 136 -8.97 -5.78 -5.64
CA ARG A 136 -8.13 -6.07 -6.82
C ARG A 136 -6.72 -6.55 -6.44
N ILE A 137 -6.15 -5.99 -5.38
CA ILE A 137 -4.87 -6.45 -4.82
C ILE A 137 -4.96 -7.91 -4.38
N ASP A 138 -6.04 -8.31 -3.69
CA ASP A 138 -6.21 -9.70 -3.27
C ASP A 138 -6.32 -10.66 -4.47
N GLU A 139 -7.03 -10.27 -5.52
CA GLU A 139 -7.12 -11.03 -6.78
C GLU A 139 -5.74 -11.17 -7.43
N LEU A 140 -5.01 -10.07 -7.58
CA LEU A 140 -3.66 -10.04 -8.17
C LEU A 140 -2.66 -10.89 -7.37
N LYS A 141 -2.74 -10.86 -6.03
CA LYS A 141 -1.90 -11.71 -5.18
C LYS A 141 -2.15 -13.20 -5.45
N GLN A 142 -3.40 -13.60 -5.59
CA GLN A 142 -3.75 -14.98 -5.95
C GLN A 142 -3.30 -15.33 -7.35
N GLU A 143 -3.60 -14.50 -8.35
CA GLU A 143 -3.23 -14.72 -9.75
C GLU A 143 -1.70 -14.83 -9.97
N LYS A 144 -0.91 -14.09 -9.20
CA LYS A 144 0.54 -13.96 -9.36
C LYS A 144 1.36 -14.64 -8.26
N HIS A 145 0.71 -15.33 -7.32
CA HIS A 145 1.35 -15.97 -6.17
C HIS A 145 2.18 -14.99 -5.31
N LEU A 146 1.64 -13.78 -5.10
CA LEU A 146 2.23 -12.72 -4.29
C LEU A 146 1.62 -12.69 -2.89
N THR A 147 2.30 -12.01 -1.97
CA THR A 147 1.88 -11.80 -0.58
C THR A 147 1.70 -10.31 -0.28
N ASP A 148 1.32 -9.96 0.94
CA ASP A 148 1.16 -8.56 1.35
C ASP A 148 2.47 -7.76 1.27
N VAL A 149 3.63 -8.38 1.54
CA VAL A 149 4.93 -7.72 1.42
C VAL A 149 5.33 -7.39 -0.03
N ASP A 150 4.60 -7.95 -1.00
CA ASP A 150 4.76 -7.64 -2.42
C ASP A 150 3.84 -6.51 -2.89
N VAL A 151 3.16 -5.83 -1.96
CA VAL A 151 2.33 -4.65 -2.24
C VAL A 151 3.04 -3.42 -1.69
N VAL A 152 3.41 -2.49 -2.58
CA VAL A 152 4.18 -1.29 -2.25
C VAL A 152 3.38 -0.04 -2.59
N ILE A 153 3.09 0.76 -1.58
CA ILE A 153 2.41 2.06 -1.73
C ILE A 153 3.46 3.11 -2.09
N ILE A 154 3.33 3.74 -3.26
CA ILE A 154 4.34 4.65 -3.80
C ILE A 154 3.87 6.11 -3.95
N GLY A 155 2.66 6.39 -3.45
CA GLY A 155 2.20 7.77 -3.32
C GLY A 155 1.15 8.22 -4.35
N GLY A 156 0.83 9.51 -4.44
CA GLY A 156 1.30 10.63 -3.59
C GLY A 156 0.58 10.77 -2.26
N GLU A 157 0.55 12.00 -1.74
CA GLU A 157 0.04 12.35 -0.41
C GLU A 157 -1.29 11.67 -0.06
N SER A 158 -2.30 11.82 -0.89
CA SER A 158 -3.63 11.26 -0.65
C SER A 158 -3.60 9.71 -0.58
N VAL A 159 -2.78 9.06 -1.40
CA VAL A 159 -2.66 7.61 -1.44
C VAL A 159 -1.89 7.11 -0.22
N TYR A 160 -0.80 7.75 0.17
CA TYR A 160 -0.12 7.43 1.42
C TYR A 160 -1.07 7.50 2.61
N ARG A 161 -1.82 8.59 2.74
CA ARG A 161 -2.79 8.79 3.84
C ARG A 161 -3.88 7.72 3.87
N GLN A 162 -4.43 7.37 2.70
CA GLN A 162 -5.52 6.39 2.60
C GLN A 162 -5.04 4.95 2.84
N PHE A 163 -3.80 4.63 2.46
CA PHE A 163 -3.26 3.26 2.61
C PHE A 163 -2.41 3.05 3.85
N LEU A 164 -2.06 4.10 4.60
CA LEU A 164 -1.30 3.99 5.85
C LEU A 164 -1.86 2.96 6.85
N PRO A 165 -3.20 2.83 7.03
CA PRO A 165 -3.77 1.83 7.93
C PRO A 165 -3.44 0.38 7.55
N PHE A 166 -3.14 0.12 6.28
CA PHE A 166 -2.85 -1.21 5.72
C PHE A 166 -1.36 -1.50 5.58
N CYS A 167 -0.51 -0.54 5.96
CA CYS A 167 0.95 -0.66 5.91
C CYS A 167 1.51 -0.90 7.31
N ASP A 168 2.57 -1.67 7.42
CA ASP A 168 3.32 -1.90 8.65
C ASP A 168 4.83 -1.66 8.50
N THR A 169 5.32 -1.53 7.29
CA THR A 169 6.73 -1.28 6.97
C THR A 169 6.86 -0.12 6.00
N ALA A 170 7.81 0.78 6.25
CA ALA A 170 8.10 1.90 5.37
C ALA A 170 9.61 2.02 5.10
N GLN A 171 9.97 2.13 3.81
CA GLN A 171 11.32 2.46 3.36
C GLN A 171 11.35 3.95 2.99
N ILE A 172 12.11 4.73 3.73
CA ILE A 172 12.16 6.19 3.58
C ILE A 172 13.58 6.62 3.20
N THR A 173 13.71 7.31 2.09
CA THR A 173 14.91 8.10 1.79
C THR A 173 14.75 9.46 2.46
N TRP A 174 15.43 9.64 3.58
CA TRP A 174 15.43 10.87 4.36
C TRP A 174 16.47 11.84 3.81
N ILE A 175 16.03 12.99 3.35
CA ILE A 175 16.86 14.02 2.75
C ILE A 175 17.10 15.13 3.77
N ASP A 176 18.36 15.36 4.12
CA ASP A 176 18.76 16.36 5.12
C ASP A 176 18.72 17.78 4.57
N PHE A 177 17.57 18.17 4.06
CA PHE A 177 17.28 19.51 3.52
C PHE A 177 15.80 19.83 3.71
N SER A 178 15.42 21.12 3.67
CA SER A 178 14.04 21.56 3.68
C SER A 178 13.71 22.29 2.39
N TYR A 179 12.87 21.68 1.58
CA TYR A 179 12.40 22.25 0.31
C TYR A 179 11.11 23.03 0.51
N VAL A 180 10.77 23.86 -0.46
CA VAL A 180 9.40 24.34 -0.59
C VAL A 180 8.57 23.21 -1.18
N ALA A 181 7.69 22.64 -0.38
CA ALA A 181 6.82 21.54 -0.77
C ALA A 181 5.34 21.94 -0.65
N ASP A 182 4.52 21.47 -1.58
CA ASP A 182 3.05 21.61 -1.54
C ASP A 182 2.34 20.29 -1.29
N THR A 183 3.09 19.18 -1.34
CA THR A 183 2.62 17.84 -1.02
C THR A 183 3.55 17.17 -0.02
N HIS A 184 2.96 16.46 0.95
CA HIS A 184 3.69 15.88 2.06
C HIS A 184 3.25 14.42 2.28
N MET A 185 4.17 13.62 2.74
CA MET A 185 3.85 12.35 3.35
C MET A 185 3.44 12.57 4.81
N VAL A 186 2.69 11.64 5.35
CA VAL A 186 2.36 11.61 6.77
C VAL A 186 3.66 11.45 7.57
N ASP A 187 3.83 12.23 8.63
CA ASP A 187 4.94 12.11 9.56
C ASP A 187 4.80 10.80 10.36
N LEU A 188 5.55 9.78 9.98
CA LEU A 188 5.43 8.44 10.55
C LEU A 188 5.75 8.42 12.05
N GLU A 189 6.68 9.28 12.50
CA GLU A 189 7.05 9.35 13.91
C GLU A 189 5.89 9.85 14.77
N LYS A 190 5.10 10.82 14.26
CA LYS A 190 3.88 11.29 14.90
C LYS A 190 2.73 10.29 14.86
N GLU A 191 2.72 9.40 13.86
CA GLU A 191 1.74 8.31 13.74
C GLU A 191 2.10 7.07 14.56
N GLY A 192 3.15 7.14 15.38
CA GLY A 192 3.56 6.05 16.26
C GLY A 192 4.31 4.91 15.56
N TRP A 193 4.97 5.22 14.45
CA TRP A 193 5.90 4.28 13.82
C TRP A 193 7.29 4.42 14.45
N GLU A 194 8.01 3.32 14.52
CA GLU A 194 9.35 3.26 15.08
C GLU A 194 10.40 3.20 13.96
N LEU A 195 11.45 4.00 14.09
CA LEU A 195 12.65 3.92 13.26
C LEU A 195 13.47 2.70 13.72
N VAL A 196 13.43 1.61 12.94
CA VAL A 196 14.08 0.34 13.29
C VAL A 196 15.46 0.17 12.66
N ARG A 197 15.72 0.86 11.54
CA ARG A 197 17.01 0.83 10.86
C ARG A 197 17.27 2.13 10.12
N ARG A 198 18.54 2.54 10.13
CA ARG A 198 19.04 3.64 9.29
C ARG A 198 20.39 3.27 8.70
N SER A 199 20.65 3.70 7.47
CA SER A 199 21.97 3.63 6.88
C SER A 199 22.90 4.68 7.51
N GLY A 200 24.19 4.59 7.22
CA GLY A 200 25.07 5.75 7.39
C GLY A 200 24.63 6.88 6.45
N GLU A 201 25.05 8.12 6.79
CA GLU A 201 24.88 9.28 5.94
C GLU A 201 25.55 9.06 4.58
N GLN A 202 24.87 9.43 3.53
CA GLN A 202 25.34 9.41 2.16
C GLN A 202 25.21 10.80 1.55
N THR A 203 25.98 11.05 0.51
CA THR A 203 26.00 12.34 -0.17
C THR A 203 25.76 12.17 -1.68
N PHE A 204 25.03 13.11 -2.24
CA PHE A 204 24.89 13.28 -3.67
C PHE A 204 25.05 14.78 -3.97
N PHE A 205 26.18 15.17 -4.58
CA PHE A 205 26.64 16.56 -4.63
C PHE A 205 26.68 17.16 -3.21
N ASN A 206 25.96 18.26 -2.96
CA ASN A 206 25.91 18.94 -1.67
C ASN A 206 24.71 18.49 -0.80
N LEU A 207 24.05 17.41 -1.21
CA LEU A 207 22.85 16.91 -0.54
C LEU A 207 23.21 15.70 0.31
N CYS A 208 22.95 15.77 1.61
CA CYS A 208 23.06 14.63 2.52
C CYS A 208 21.73 13.91 2.60
N TYR A 209 21.77 12.59 2.67
CA TYR A 209 20.58 11.75 2.82
C TYR A 209 20.95 10.42 3.49
N GLU A 210 19.96 9.73 3.99
CA GLU A 210 20.09 8.38 4.53
C GLU A 210 18.86 7.54 4.19
N PHE A 211 19.01 6.22 4.17
CA PHE A 211 17.90 5.28 4.06
C PHE A 211 17.44 4.89 5.46
N ARG A 212 16.14 5.00 5.70
CA ARG A 212 15.48 4.67 6.96
C ARG A 212 14.41 3.62 6.76
N GLU A 213 14.34 2.65 7.65
CA GLU A 213 13.22 1.71 7.73
C GLU A 213 12.42 2.01 8.99
N TYR A 214 11.12 2.21 8.80
CA TYR A 214 10.16 2.36 9.88
C TYR A 214 9.25 1.16 9.95
N ARG A 215 8.83 0.80 11.16
CA ARG A 215 7.79 -0.20 11.41
C ARG A 215 6.70 0.37 12.28
N LYS A 216 5.47 0.00 11.95
CA LYS A 216 4.32 0.33 12.77
C LYS A 216 4.37 -0.47 14.06
N LEU A 217 4.24 0.19 15.19
CA LEU A 217 4.11 -0.49 16.48
C LEU A 217 2.78 -1.24 16.50
N GLU A 218 2.82 -2.54 16.77
CA GLU A 218 1.60 -3.29 17.08
C GLU A 218 1.00 -2.67 18.35
N LYS A 219 -0.27 -2.25 18.27
CA LYS A 219 -0.99 -1.91 19.49
C LYS A 219 -1.17 -3.22 20.25
N GLU A 220 -0.51 -3.34 21.40
CA GLU A 220 -0.79 -4.42 22.32
C GLU A 220 -2.30 -4.46 22.54
N SER A 221 -2.90 -5.59 22.17
CA SER A 221 -4.32 -5.86 22.45
C SER A 221 -4.45 -6.00 23.95
N LEU A 222 -4.95 -4.94 24.60
CA LEU A 222 -5.36 -4.96 26.03
C LEU A 222 -6.63 -5.79 26.17
#